data_2d8b06bae81e3b76a671d6036f4767d6
#
_entry.id   2d8b06bae81e3b76a671d6036f4767d6
#
_cell.length_a   1.000
_cell.length_b   1.000
_cell.length_c   1.000
_cell.angle_alpha   90.00
_cell.angle_beta   90.00
_cell.angle_gamma   90.00
#
_symmetry.space_group_name_H-M   'P 1'
#
loop_
_entity.id
_entity.type
_entity.pdbx_description
1 polymer ?
#
loop_
_entity_poly.entity_id
_entity_poly.type
_entity_poly.pdbx_seq_one_letter_code
_entity_poly.pdbx_strand_id
1 'polypeptide(L)'
;MSTNPFKENNGLFDKNGGVFEVFTPPNKITISDNRLIKKVFLAGTIDMGNSENWQEKFIQKLKEQSTKGFFGKSYHIYNPRREDWDETWVQTFENPQFFQQVTWELDAMEKADYIIMNFLPDSKSPITLLELGLFAKSGKLFVICPDEFYRSGNVQIVCNRYNIPLYKSIEELML
;
A
#
# COMPACT_ATOMS: atom_id res chain seq x y z
N MET A 1 -8.80 -35.25 20.70
CA MET A 1 -7.68 -34.70 19.88
C MET A 1 -8.12 -33.31 19.45
N SER A 2 -7.57 -32.29 20.06
CA SER A 2 -7.93 -30.88 19.75
C SER A 2 -7.28 -30.51 18.42
N THR A 3 -8.07 -30.29 17.40
CA THR A 3 -7.61 -29.74 16.12
C THR A 3 -7.20 -28.29 16.37
N ASN A 4 -5.93 -28.01 16.17
CA ASN A 4 -5.39 -26.66 16.27
C ASN A 4 -5.98 -25.81 15.11
N PRO A 5 -6.87 -24.83 15.37
CA PRO A 5 -7.53 -24.05 14.32
C PRO A 5 -6.58 -23.15 13.51
N PHE A 6 -5.29 -23.08 13.89
CA PHE A 6 -4.28 -22.25 13.23
C PHE A 6 -3.45 -23.02 12.18
N LYS A 7 -3.73 -24.31 11.95
CA LYS A 7 -2.94 -25.13 11.00
C LYS A 7 -3.36 -25.03 9.52
N GLU A 8 -4.49 -24.39 9.21
CA GLU A 8 -5.03 -24.33 7.84
C GLU A 8 -4.90 -22.97 7.11
N ASN A 9 -4.29 -21.97 7.74
CA ASN A 9 -4.06 -20.66 7.09
C ASN A 9 -2.61 -20.53 6.62
N ASN A 10 -2.34 -21.09 5.45
CA ASN A 10 -1.08 -20.89 4.73
C ASN A 10 -0.93 -19.41 4.35
N GLY A 11 -0.14 -18.64 5.13
CA GLY A 11 0.22 -17.27 4.81
C GLY A 11 0.05 -16.22 5.93
N LEU A 12 -0.62 -16.57 7.04
CA LEU A 12 -0.92 -15.63 8.13
C LEU A 12 0.26 -15.34 9.08
N PHE A 13 1.31 -16.16 9.05
CA PHE A 13 2.44 -16.00 9.97
C PHE A 13 3.73 -15.89 9.18
N ASP A 14 4.57 -14.91 9.55
CA ASP A 14 5.96 -14.90 9.12
C ASP A 14 6.76 -16.00 9.81
N LYS A 15 8.01 -16.20 9.37
CA LYS A 15 8.93 -17.23 9.93
C LYS A 15 9.21 -17.05 11.44
N ASN A 16 8.76 -15.95 12.04
CA ASN A 16 9.00 -15.57 13.44
C ASN A 16 7.70 -15.48 14.27
N GLY A 17 6.57 -15.97 13.74
CA GLY A 17 5.28 -15.99 14.43
C GLY A 17 4.53 -14.66 14.44
N GLY A 18 4.91 -13.68 13.62
CA GLY A 18 4.14 -12.46 13.38
C GLY A 18 2.94 -12.72 12.46
N VAL A 19 1.85 -11.97 12.64
CA VAL A 19 0.70 -11.99 11.73
C VAL A 19 1.04 -11.20 10.47
N PHE A 20 0.83 -11.80 9.29
CA PHE A 20 1.04 -11.13 8.01
C PHE A 20 -0.11 -11.47 7.07
N GLU A 21 -1.00 -10.52 6.86
CA GLU A 21 -2.18 -10.70 6.03
C GLU A 21 -2.26 -9.61 4.95
N VAL A 22 -2.56 -10.02 3.72
CA VAL A 22 -2.70 -9.11 2.58
C VAL A 22 -4.17 -9.08 2.15
N PHE A 23 -4.72 -7.88 2.08
CA PHE A 23 -6.10 -7.62 1.63
C PHE A 23 -6.03 -6.95 0.25
N THR A 24 -6.82 -7.46 -0.69
CA THR A 24 -6.98 -6.91 -2.03
C THR A 24 -8.46 -6.67 -2.34
N PRO A 25 -8.80 -5.64 -3.14
CA PRO A 25 -10.19 -5.45 -3.57
C PRO A 25 -10.67 -6.66 -4.41
N PRO A 26 -11.94 -7.00 -4.38
CA PRO A 26 -13.02 -6.37 -3.63
C PRO A 26 -13.22 -6.92 -2.21
N ASN A 27 -12.27 -7.72 -1.71
CA ASN A 27 -12.38 -8.37 -0.42
C ASN A 27 -12.53 -7.37 0.74
N LYS A 28 -13.40 -7.72 1.69
CA LYS A 28 -13.63 -6.87 2.84
C LYS A 28 -12.37 -6.75 3.70
N ILE A 29 -12.00 -5.52 4.05
CA ILE A 29 -10.92 -5.25 5.00
C ILE A 29 -11.38 -5.66 6.40
N THR A 30 -10.68 -6.62 7.00
CA THR A 30 -10.88 -6.97 8.41
C THR A 30 -10.14 -5.96 9.28
N ILE A 31 -10.86 -5.26 10.14
CA ILE A 31 -10.25 -4.34 11.10
C ILE A 31 -9.84 -5.16 12.32
N SER A 32 -8.54 -5.14 12.62
CA SER A 32 -8.05 -5.67 13.89
C SER A 32 -7.90 -4.54 14.89
N ASP A 33 -8.49 -4.70 16.07
CA ASP A 33 -8.29 -3.78 17.21
C ASP A 33 -6.94 -4.01 17.91
N ASN A 34 -6.19 -5.02 17.48
CA ASN A 34 -4.87 -5.30 18.02
C ASN A 34 -3.86 -4.24 17.54
N ARG A 35 -3.46 -3.36 18.45
CA ARG A 35 -2.50 -2.26 18.19
C ARG A 35 -1.09 -2.75 17.82
N LEU A 36 -0.78 -4.03 18.03
CA LEU A 36 0.49 -4.63 17.63
C LEU A 36 0.53 -4.95 16.13
N ILE A 37 -0.64 -5.03 15.47
CA ILE A 37 -0.73 -5.24 14.02
C ILE A 37 -0.73 -3.87 13.33
N LYS A 38 0.29 -3.62 12.51
CA LYS A 38 0.40 -2.38 11.74
C LYS A 38 -0.33 -2.50 10.41
N LYS A 39 -1.21 -1.54 10.13
CA LYS A 39 -2.01 -1.47 8.91
C LYS A 39 -1.29 -0.59 7.90
N VAL A 40 -0.92 -1.16 6.76
CA VAL A 40 -0.11 -0.48 5.73
C VAL A 40 -0.84 -0.51 4.39
N PHE A 41 -1.13 0.65 3.83
CA PHE A 41 -1.66 0.78 2.48
C PHE A 41 -0.53 1.02 1.47
N LEU A 42 -0.59 0.35 0.32
CA LEU A 42 0.41 0.45 -0.74
C LEU A 42 -0.13 1.33 -1.89
N ALA A 43 -0.04 2.65 -1.72
CA ALA A 43 -0.40 3.62 -2.74
C ALA A 43 0.68 3.73 -3.83
N GLY A 44 0.29 4.05 -5.04
CA GLY A 44 1.27 4.34 -6.07
C GLY A 44 0.89 3.84 -7.45
N THR A 45 1.87 3.85 -8.34
CA THR A 45 1.67 3.48 -9.74
C THR A 45 1.18 2.06 -9.89
N ILE A 46 0.04 1.90 -10.59
CA ILE A 46 -0.51 0.59 -11.00
C ILE A 46 -0.69 0.54 -12.53
N ASP A 47 -0.97 1.69 -13.17
CA ASP A 47 -1.18 1.87 -14.62
C ASP A 47 -2.10 0.78 -15.20
N MET A 48 -3.27 0.59 -14.58
CA MET A 48 -4.25 -0.44 -14.96
C MET A 48 -3.65 -1.86 -15.05
N GLY A 49 -2.65 -2.15 -14.22
CA GLY A 49 -1.97 -3.45 -14.19
C GLY A 49 -0.73 -3.57 -15.10
N ASN A 50 -0.46 -2.58 -15.95
CA ASN A 50 0.63 -2.62 -16.91
C ASN A 50 2.00 -2.21 -16.33
N SER A 51 2.02 -1.61 -15.13
CA SER A 51 3.26 -1.23 -14.46
C SER A 51 3.93 -2.40 -13.74
N GLU A 52 5.20 -2.24 -13.41
CA GLU A 52 5.90 -3.15 -12.51
C GLU A 52 5.10 -3.39 -11.23
N ASN A 53 5.02 -4.66 -10.80
CA ASN A 53 4.38 -5.02 -9.53
C ASN A 53 5.31 -4.73 -8.35
N TRP A 54 5.52 -3.44 -8.07
CA TRP A 54 6.36 -2.99 -6.97
C TRP A 54 5.74 -3.34 -5.60
N GLN A 55 4.40 -3.48 -5.53
CA GLN A 55 3.70 -3.86 -4.30
C GLN A 55 4.17 -5.24 -3.83
N GLU A 56 4.24 -6.22 -4.75
CA GLU A 56 4.72 -7.56 -4.41
C GLU A 56 6.19 -7.54 -3.95
N LYS A 57 7.05 -6.79 -4.62
CA LYS A 57 8.44 -6.60 -4.19
C LYS A 57 8.54 -6.03 -2.77
N PHE A 58 7.72 -5.01 -2.48
CA PHE A 58 7.67 -4.40 -1.15
C PHE A 58 7.21 -5.41 -0.09
N ILE A 59 6.13 -6.16 -0.37
CA ILE A 59 5.58 -7.19 0.50
C ILE A 59 6.64 -8.25 0.82
N GLN A 60 7.37 -8.75 -0.19
CA GLN A 60 8.41 -9.75 0.03
C GLN A 60 9.56 -9.20 0.88
N LYS A 61 10.05 -7.99 0.60
CA LYS A 61 11.07 -7.33 1.43
C LYS A 61 10.61 -7.15 2.87
N LEU A 62 9.35 -6.75 3.07
CA LEU A 62 8.80 -6.57 4.41
C LEU A 62 8.72 -7.89 5.19
N LYS A 63 8.35 -9.00 4.51
CA LYS A 63 8.36 -10.35 5.10
C LYS A 63 9.78 -10.78 5.51
N GLU A 64 10.79 -10.50 4.69
CA GLU A 64 12.19 -10.82 4.97
C GLU A 64 12.75 -10.01 6.14
N GLN A 65 12.31 -8.76 6.28
CA GLN A 65 12.76 -7.84 7.33
C GLN A 65 11.90 -7.87 8.60
N SER A 66 10.84 -8.65 8.64
CA SER A 66 9.92 -8.72 9.79
C SER A 66 10.64 -9.08 11.11
N THR A 67 11.81 -9.72 11.03
CA THR A 67 12.70 -9.96 12.17
C THR A 67 13.31 -8.69 12.75
N LYS A 68 13.52 -7.65 11.94
CA LYS A 68 14.13 -6.37 12.33
C LYS A 68 13.12 -5.28 12.60
N GLY A 69 11.83 -5.51 12.22
CA GLY A 69 10.69 -4.67 12.58
C GLY A 69 10.73 -3.24 12.07
N PHE A 70 10.61 -3.02 10.77
CA PHE A 70 10.53 -1.65 10.24
C PHE A 70 9.39 -0.85 10.86
N PHE A 71 8.18 -1.42 10.94
CA PHE A 71 7.02 -0.85 11.63
C PHE A 71 6.45 -1.77 12.73
N GLY A 72 7.12 -2.89 13.05
CA GLY A 72 6.64 -3.93 13.95
C GLY A 72 6.87 -5.33 13.36
N LYS A 73 6.26 -6.36 13.96
CA LYS A 73 6.38 -7.76 13.52
C LYS A 73 5.10 -8.31 12.87
N SER A 74 4.00 -7.59 12.95
CA SER A 74 2.70 -8.02 12.45
C SER A 74 2.07 -6.95 11.59
N TYR A 75 1.58 -7.35 10.41
CA TYR A 75 1.09 -6.43 9.40
C TYR A 75 -0.22 -6.89 8.79
N HIS A 76 -1.15 -5.95 8.60
CA HIS A 76 -2.22 -6.00 7.63
C HIS A 76 -1.84 -5.10 6.46
N ILE A 77 -1.61 -5.68 5.31
CA ILE A 77 -1.24 -4.96 4.09
C ILE A 77 -2.48 -4.77 3.23
N TYR A 78 -2.79 -3.53 2.89
CA TYR A 78 -3.86 -3.18 1.98
C TYR A 78 -3.24 -2.89 0.62
N ASN A 79 -3.36 -3.87 -0.30
CA ASN A 79 -2.82 -3.79 -1.65
C ASN A 79 -3.95 -3.49 -2.64
N PRO A 80 -3.99 -2.30 -3.26
CA PRO A 80 -5.08 -1.92 -4.17
C PRO A 80 -5.04 -2.66 -5.52
N ARG A 81 -3.97 -3.41 -5.79
CA ARG A 81 -3.84 -4.16 -7.04
C ARG A 81 -4.87 -5.30 -7.09
N ARG A 82 -5.82 -5.16 -8.00
CA ARG A 82 -6.96 -6.07 -8.18
C ARG A 82 -6.66 -7.08 -9.28
N GLU A 83 -6.88 -8.38 -9.00
CA GLU A 83 -6.60 -9.46 -9.96
C GLU A 83 -7.60 -9.49 -11.13
N ASP A 84 -8.87 -9.18 -10.85
CA ASP A 84 -9.98 -9.14 -11.80
C ASP A 84 -10.21 -7.74 -12.38
N TRP A 85 -9.17 -6.90 -12.43
CA TRP A 85 -9.26 -5.59 -13.06
C TRP A 85 -9.55 -5.75 -14.56
N ASP A 86 -10.59 -5.06 -15.02
CA ASP A 86 -10.96 -5.01 -16.44
C ASP A 86 -10.76 -3.58 -16.96
N GLU A 87 -9.80 -3.41 -17.86
CA GLU A 87 -9.46 -2.10 -18.46
C GLU A 87 -10.59 -1.48 -19.28
N THR A 88 -11.63 -2.27 -19.62
CA THR A 88 -12.84 -1.78 -20.31
C THR A 88 -13.82 -1.08 -19.37
N TRP A 89 -13.61 -1.14 -18.05
CA TRP A 89 -14.47 -0.43 -17.11
C TRP A 89 -14.43 1.07 -17.33
N VAL A 90 -15.62 1.62 -17.56
CA VAL A 90 -15.77 3.08 -17.66
C VAL A 90 -15.48 3.68 -16.28
N GLN A 91 -14.54 4.63 -16.24
CA GLN A 91 -14.11 5.28 -15.00
C GLN A 91 -15.07 6.40 -14.62
N THR A 92 -16.29 6.03 -14.24
CA THR A 92 -17.35 6.95 -13.82
C THR A 92 -17.96 6.51 -12.49
N PHE A 93 -18.60 7.46 -11.82
CA PHE A 93 -19.29 7.23 -10.56
C PHE A 93 -20.40 6.16 -10.67
N GLU A 94 -21.04 6.04 -11.84
CA GLU A 94 -22.13 5.11 -12.11
C GLU A 94 -21.67 3.67 -12.37
N ASN A 95 -20.36 3.45 -12.62
CA ASN A 95 -19.82 2.11 -12.79
C ASN A 95 -19.61 1.45 -11.41
N PRO A 96 -20.38 0.39 -11.07
CA PRO A 96 -20.34 -0.18 -9.72
C PRO A 96 -18.97 -0.76 -9.33
N GLN A 97 -18.27 -1.39 -10.28
CA GLN A 97 -16.96 -2.01 -10.04
C GLN A 97 -15.89 -0.94 -9.83
N PHE A 98 -15.89 0.10 -10.66
CA PHE A 98 -14.99 1.24 -10.51
C PHE A 98 -15.26 1.99 -9.19
N PHE A 99 -16.52 2.28 -8.88
CA PHE A 99 -16.93 2.89 -7.61
C PHE A 99 -16.48 2.06 -6.40
N GLN A 100 -16.66 0.74 -6.46
CA GLN A 100 -16.22 -0.19 -5.41
C GLN A 100 -14.69 -0.13 -5.21
N GLN A 101 -13.92 -0.10 -6.30
CA GLN A 101 -12.46 -0.01 -6.23
C GLN A 101 -12.02 1.28 -5.53
N VAL A 102 -12.47 2.43 -6.03
CA VAL A 102 -12.08 3.74 -5.47
C VAL A 102 -12.51 3.88 -4.02
N THR A 103 -13.72 3.43 -3.67
CA THR A 103 -14.21 3.47 -2.29
C THR A 103 -13.38 2.55 -1.39
N TRP A 104 -13.02 1.35 -1.86
CA TRP A 104 -12.16 0.43 -1.12
C TRP A 104 -10.79 1.04 -0.82
N GLU A 105 -10.17 1.71 -1.82
CA GLU A 105 -8.88 2.37 -1.68
C GLU A 105 -8.94 3.52 -0.64
N LEU A 106 -9.94 4.38 -0.74
CA LEU A 106 -10.14 5.47 0.21
C LEU A 106 -10.34 4.94 1.64
N ASP A 107 -11.22 3.96 1.81
CA ASP A 107 -11.47 3.30 3.09
C ASP A 107 -10.20 2.67 3.68
N ALA A 108 -9.40 2.02 2.83
CA ALA A 108 -8.15 1.39 3.25
C ALA A 108 -7.10 2.42 3.69
N MET A 109 -6.95 3.53 2.95
CA MET A 109 -6.05 4.63 3.33
C MET A 109 -6.48 5.30 4.64
N GLU A 110 -7.78 5.49 4.85
CA GLU A 110 -8.30 6.05 6.10
C GLU A 110 -8.02 5.14 7.29
N LYS A 111 -8.15 3.82 7.11
CA LYS A 111 -7.92 2.81 8.16
C LYS A 111 -6.44 2.50 8.38
N ALA A 112 -5.57 2.79 7.43
CA ALA A 112 -4.14 2.51 7.53
C ALA A 112 -3.46 3.33 8.63
N ASP A 113 -2.46 2.73 9.29
CA ASP A 113 -1.52 3.43 10.17
C ASP A 113 -0.42 4.13 9.35
N TYR A 114 -0.02 3.49 8.23
CA TYR A 114 0.99 3.99 7.30
C TYR A 114 0.54 3.82 5.85
N ILE A 115 0.90 4.79 5.01
CA ILE A 115 0.66 4.77 3.56
C ILE A 115 2.03 4.84 2.88
N ILE A 116 2.44 3.75 2.25
CA ILE A 116 3.64 3.71 1.42
C ILE A 116 3.24 4.10 0.00
N MET A 117 3.75 5.22 -0.47
CA MET A 117 3.38 5.77 -1.76
C MET A 117 4.57 5.75 -2.72
N ASN A 118 4.47 4.97 -3.80
CA ASN A 118 5.58 4.78 -4.74
C ASN A 118 5.25 5.30 -6.14
N PHE A 119 6.04 6.28 -6.60
CA PHE A 119 6.01 6.80 -7.95
C PHE A 119 7.06 6.08 -8.81
N LEU A 120 6.65 5.53 -9.96
CA LEU A 120 7.59 4.94 -10.92
C LEU A 120 8.07 5.98 -11.94
N PRO A 121 9.33 5.89 -12.40
CA PRO A 121 9.96 6.91 -13.26
C PRO A 121 9.14 7.22 -14.51
N ASP A 122 8.67 6.18 -15.22
CA ASP A 122 8.02 6.30 -16.51
C ASP A 122 6.49 6.47 -16.43
N SER A 123 5.95 6.66 -15.22
CA SER A 123 4.51 6.77 -14.99
C SER A 123 4.03 8.22 -14.90
N LYS A 124 2.74 8.43 -15.13
CA LYS A 124 2.07 9.71 -14.84
C LYS A 124 1.45 9.76 -13.45
N SER A 125 0.96 8.64 -12.97
CA SER A 125 0.39 8.45 -11.62
C SER A 125 -0.55 9.57 -11.15
N PRO A 126 -1.57 9.97 -11.94
CA PRO A 126 -2.41 11.10 -11.59
C PRO A 126 -3.22 10.86 -10.31
N ILE A 127 -3.67 9.62 -10.10
CA ILE A 127 -4.41 9.25 -8.89
C ILE A 127 -3.51 9.27 -7.67
N THR A 128 -2.28 8.76 -7.78
CA THR A 128 -1.30 8.83 -6.70
C THR A 128 -0.98 10.28 -6.31
N LEU A 129 -0.91 11.21 -7.28
CA LEU A 129 -0.76 12.64 -6.99
C LEU A 129 -1.98 13.22 -6.27
N LEU A 130 -3.20 12.80 -6.63
CA LEU A 130 -4.44 13.19 -5.92
C LEU A 130 -4.41 12.68 -4.48
N GLU A 131 -4.06 11.42 -4.26
CA GLU A 131 -3.95 10.78 -2.95
C GLU A 131 -2.87 11.44 -2.08
N LEU A 132 -1.72 11.80 -2.67
CA LEU A 132 -0.70 12.58 -1.99
C LEU A 132 -1.28 13.88 -1.42
N GLY A 133 -2.06 14.61 -2.21
CA GLY A 133 -2.72 15.83 -1.75
C GLY A 133 -3.74 15.58 -0.63
N LEU A 134 -4.56 14.52 -0.75
CA LEU A 134 -5.57 14.15 0.24
C LEU A 134 -4.95 13.80 1.60
N PHE A 135 -3.84 13.07 1.61
CA PHE A 135 -3.23 12.55 2.84
C PHE A 135 -1.97 13.31 3.30
N ALA A 136 -1.57 14.39 2.62
CA ALA A 136 -0.35 15.14 2.96
C ALA A 136 -0.29 15.60 4.42
N LYS A 137 -1.43 15.92 5.03
CA LYS A 137 -1.53 16.37 6.43
C LYS A 137 -1.80 15.25 7.44
N SER A 138 -1.94 14.01 6.98
CA SER A 138 -2.36 12.89 7.84
C SER A 138 -1.26 12.40 8.81
N GLY A 139 0.01 12.67 8.51
CA GLY A 139 1.15 12.10 9.24
C GLY A 139 1.39 10.61 8.96
N LYS A 140 0.68 10.02 7.98
CA LYS A 140 0.76 8.58 7.65
C LYS A 140 1.67 8.25 6.46
N LEU A 141 2.03 9.27 5.64
CA LEU A 141 2.71 9.06 4.36
C LEU A 141 4.20 8.79 4.52
N PHE A 142 4.68 7.81 3.74
CA PHE A 142 6.08 7.56 3.39
C PHE A 142 6.15 7.51 1.87
N VAL A 143 6.85 8.44 1.26
CA VAL A 143 6.84 8.63 -0.20
C VAL A 143 8.14 8.17 -0.80
N ILE A 144 8.04 7.40 -1.88
CA ILE A 144 9.16 6.98 -2.73
C ILE A 144 8.96 7.66 -4.07
N CYS A 145 9.89 8.55 -4.44
CA CYS A 145 9.83 9.29 -5.69
C CYS A 145 11.23 9.47 -6.26
N PRO A 146 11.58 8.72 -7.32
CA PRO A 146 12.84 8.90 -8.01
C PRO A 146 12.89 10.26 -8.72
N ASP A 147 14.10 10.76 -8.99
CA ASP A 147 14.29 12.08 -9.63
C ASP A 147 13.76 12.10 -11.08
N GLU A 148 13.74 10.94 -11.73
CA GLU A 148 13.26 10.73 -13.09
C GLU A 148 11.73 10.85 -13.23
N PHE A 149 10.98 10.76 -12.14
CA PHE A 149 9.53 10.98 -12.20
C PHE A 149 9.23 12.41 -12.66
N TYR A 150 8.41 12.57 -13.70
CA TYR A 150 8.20 13.86 -14.40
C TYR A 150 7.69 15.00 -13.49
N ARG A 151 7.08 14.69 -12.35
CA ARG A 151 6.62 15.67 -11.33
C ARG A 151 7.36 15.55 -10.01
N SER A 152 8.57 14.99 -10.03
CA SER A 152 9.39 14.81 -8.82
C SER A 152 9.56 16.10 -8.02
N GLY A 153 9.78 17.24 -8.68
CA GLY A 153 9.88 18.54 -8.02
C GLY A 153 8.62 18.94 -7.24
N ASN A 154 7.42 18.69 -7.80
CA ASN A 154 6.16 18.94 -7.09
C ASN A 154 6.04 18.05 -5.85
N VAL A 155 6.35 16.76 -5.99
CA VAL A 155 6.32 15.79 -4.89
C VAL A 155 7.29 16.20 -3.78
N GLN A 156 8.54 16.56 -4.14
CA GLN A 156 9.57 16.99 -3.20
C GLN A 156 9.13 18.23 -2.39
N ILE A 157 8.56 19.23 -3.06
CA ILE A 157 8.10 20.46 -2.40
C ILE A 157 6.95 20.17 -1.44
N VAL A 158 5.97 19.32 -1.84
CA VAL A 158 4.87 18.91 -0.97
C VAL A 158 5.39 18.13 0.23
N CYS A 159 6.26 17.14 0.02
CA CYS A 159 6.85 16.35 1.09
C CYS A 159 7.61 17.22 2.09
N ASN A 160 8.44 18.15 1.59
CA ASN A 160 9.16 19.10 2.45
C ASN A 160 8.20 20.00 3.25
N ARG A 161 7.14 20.52 2.60
CA ARG A 161 6.16 21.43 3.24
C ARG A 161 5.42 20.78 4.40
N TYR A 162 5.11 19.48 4.28
CA TYR A 162 4.30 18.73 5.25
C TYR A 162 5.11 17.75 6.10
N ASN A 163 6.45 17.82 6.04
CA ASN A 163 7.37 16.94 6.78
C ASN A 163 7.11 15.46 6.51
N ILE A 164 6.83 15.12 5.24
CA ILE A 164 6.61 13.74 4.79
C ILE A 164 7.98 13.13 4.48
N PRO A 165 8.33 11.97 5.06
CA PRO A 165 9.54 11.23 4.68
C PRO A 165 9.55 10.90 3.19
N LEU A 166 10.64 11.27 2.51
CA LEU A 166 10.81 11.10 1.07
C LEU A 166 12.09 10.30 0.78
N TYR A 167 11.94 9.27 -0.04
CA TYR A 167 12.97 8.32 -0.44
C TYR A 167 13.08 8.23 -1.95
N LYS A 168 14.23 7.81 -2.47
CA LYS A 168 14.45 7.65 -3.91
C LYS A 168 14.09 6.24 -4.40
N SER A 169 14.12 5.25 -3.52
CA SER A 169 13.83 3.86 -3.84
C SER A 169 13.22 3.11 -2.66
N ILE A 170 12.66 1.93 -2.94
CA ILE A 170 12.18 1.00 -1.90
C ILE A 170 13.33 0.57 -1.00
N GLU A 171 14.52 0.38 -1.56
CA GLU A 171 15.72 0.00 -0.84
C GLU A 171 16.08 1.04 0.22
N GLU A 172 16.04 2.32 -0.15
CA GLU A 172 16.33 3.42 0.78
C GLU A 172 15.31 3.50 1.93
N LEU A 173 14.01 3.30 1.61
CA LEU A 173 12.97 3.24 2.64
C LEU A 173 13.18 2.10 3.63
N MET A 174 13.76 0.97 3.17
CA MET A 174 13.87 -0.27 3.96
C MET A 174 15.19 -0.41 4.73
N LEU A 175 16.12 0.55 4.58
CA LEU A 175 17.38 0.60 5.35
C LEU A 175 17.17 1.12 6.77
#